data_da7ab667539ac26f4b98cb6817657d32
#
_entry.id   da7ab667539ac26f4b98cb6817657d32
#
_cell.length_a   1.000
_cell.length_b   1.000
_cell.length_c   1.000
_cell.angle_alpha   90.00
_cell.angle_beta   90.00
_cell.angle_gamma   90.00
#
_symmetry.space_group_name_H-M   'P 1'
#
loop_
_entity.id
_entity.type
_entity.pdbx_description
1 polymer ?
#
loop_
_entity_poly.entity_id
_entity_poly.type
_entity_poly.pdbx_seq_one_letter_code
_entity_poly.pdbx_strand_id
1 'polypeptide(L)'
;MLEQKKVTLEIAGIPMPSFVQLMLKQSINEHHYFEITLDIQAVEIYGVEIPEASKDWVGKKVIMDFGGTVFVGVATMVGLHRSGGTHGNIKVMGYSSTFLLESDHTCASWCNKSLSDIVKELTDKAGVQALVNPETKSKLEYECQYEETNFRFIQRLARQYQEWLYYDGQNLVFGKPQAGSTTKLTYGEELSVLDVCSQTLARPIKGSSYHSVNDQTYNGQSPDTATGQNTLGQAAFDSSLALFTTPAVQRAEPRITNKGELDAYFPVSYTHLRAHETDSYLV
;
A
#
# COMPACT_ATOMS: atom_id res chain seq x y z
N MET A 1 13.23 -30.26 7.36
CA MET A 1 12.03 -30.48 6.51
C MET A 1 11.22 -29.19 6.65
N LEU A 2 11.19 -28.37 5.61
CA LEU A 2 10.37 -27.14 5.61
C LEU A 2 8.91 -27.57 5.73
N GLU A 3 8.27 -27.15 6.80
CA GLU A 3 6.82 -27.34 6.98
C GLU A 3 6.12 -26.49 5.90
N GLN A 4 5.61 -27.13 4.89
CA GLN A 4 4.87 -26.47 3.82
C GLN A 4 3.58 -25.90 4.45
N LYS A 5 3.55 -24.58 4.70
CA LYS A 5 2.36 -23.92 5.23
C LYS A 5 1.20 -24.17 4.27
N LYS A 6 0.13 -24.76 4.78
CA LYS A 6 -1.07 -25.06 3.98
C LYS A 6 -1.75 -23.72 3.66
N VAL A 7 -1.82 -23.38 2.37
CA VAL A 7 -2.61 -22.24 1.88
C VAL A 7 -4.06 -22.70 1.74
N THR A 8 -5.01 -21.98 2.34
CA THR A 8 -6.44 -22.20 2.12
C THR A 8 -7.04 -21.03 1.35
N LEU A 9 -8.01 -21.35 0.50
CA LEU A 9 -8.67 -20.41 -0.39
C LEU A 9 -10.18 -20.54 -0.27
N GLU A 10 -10.86 -19.40 -0.15
CA GLU A 10 -12.32 -19.29 -0.17
C GLU A 10 -12.74 -18.21 -1.17
N ILE A 11 -13.71 -18.50 -2.03
CA ILE A 11 -14.28 -17.55 -2.99
C ILE A 11 -15.79 -17.53 -2.79
N ALA A 12 -16.37 -16.36 -2.55
CA ALA A 12 -17.80 -16.16 -2.32
C ALA A 12 -18.37 -17.03 -1.17
N GLY A 13 -17.58 -17.32 -0.14
CA GLY A 13 -17.97 -18.20 0.97
C GLY A 13 -17.81 -19.69 0.68
N ILE A 14 -17.33 -20.06 -0.50
CA ILE A 14 -17.12 -21.46 -0.91
C ILE A 14 -15.63 -21.79 -0.77
N PRO A 15 -15.24 -22.76 0.07
CA PRO A 15 -13.86 -23.19 0.18
C PRO A 15 -13.42 -23.91 -1.09
N MET A 16 -12.28 -23.54 -1.64
CA MET A 16 -11.69 -24.19 -2.81
C MET A 16 -10.78 -25.33 -2.37
N PRO A 17 -10.91 -26.52 -2.95
CA PRO A 17 -10.16 -27.71 -2.53
C PRO A 17 -8.68 -27.62 -2.90
N SER A 18 -8.39 -26.98 -4.04
CA SER A 18 -7.05 -26.83 -4.60
C SER A 18 -7.01 -25.67 -5.60
N PHE A 19 -5.83 -25.22 -5.91
CA PHE A 19 -5.57 -24.27 -6.98
C PHE A 19 -4.31 -24.73 -7.76
N VAL A 20 -4.23 -24.35 -9.03
CA VAL A 20 -3.08 -24.62 -9.89
C VAL A 20 -1.98 -23.61 -9.63
N GLN A 21 -2.37 -22.33 -9.52
CA GLN A 21 -1.47 -21.22 -9.27
C GLN A 21 -2.18 -20.14 -8.49
N LEU A 22 -1.44 -19.52 -7.58
CA LEU A 22 -1.87 -18.34 -6.85
C LEU A 22 -0.75 -17.32 -6.89
N MET A 23 -1.06 -16.12 -7.35
CA MET A 23 -0.16 -14.97 -7.33
C MET A 23 -0.80 -13.86 -6.51
N LEU A 24 -0.04 -13.30 -5.57
CA LEU A 24 -0.42 -12.14 -4.78
C LEU A 24 0.70 -11.09 -4.90
N LYS A 25 0.37 -9.93 -5.51
CA LYS A 25 1.27 -8.79 -5.59
C LYS A 25 0.84 -7.76 -4.54
N GLN A 26 1.77 -7.40 -3.66
CA GLN A 26 1.55 -6.42 -2.61
C GLN A 26 2.45 -5.21 -2.82
N SER A 27 1.89 -4.01 -2.73
CA SER A 27 2.61 -2.75 -2.94
C SER A 27 2.15 -1.71 -1.93
N ILE A 28 3.06 -0.82 -1.52
CA ILE A 28 2.72 0.34 -0.69
C ILE A 28 2.07 1.40 -1.57
N ASN A 29 1.08 2.13 -1.06
CA ASN A 29 0.31 3.15 -1.78
C ASN A 29 -0.50 2.67 -2.97
N GLU A 30 -0.71 1.37 -3.11
CA GLU A 30 -1.49 0.79 -4.20
C GLU A 30 -2.44 -0.28 -3.67
N HIS A 31 -3.40 -0.66 -4.51
CA HIS A 31 -4.17 -1.87 -4.25
C HIS A 31 -3.29 -3.10 -4.43
N HIS A 32 -3.43 -4.05 -3.52
CA HIS A 32 -2.84 -5.36 -3.75
C HIS A 32 -3.64 -6.10 -4.82
N TYR A 33 -2.94 -6.77 -5.72
CA TYR A 33 -3.53 -7.53 -6.83
C TYR A 33 -3.33 -9.02 -6.61
N PHE A 34 -4.33 -9.82 -6.97
CA PHE A 34 -4.19 -11.27 -6.96
C PHE A 34 -4.70 -11.90 -8.26
N GLU A 35 -4.10 -13.03 -8.62
CA GLU A 35 -4.54 -13.92 -9.68
C GLU A 35 -4.54 -15.36 -9.16
N ILE A 36 -5.65 -16.06 -9.34
CA ILE A 36 -5.84 -17.44 -8.93
C ILE A 36 -6.23 -18.23 -10.16
N THR A 37 -5.53 -19.36 -10.41
CA THR A 37 -5.86 -20.30 -11.45
C THR A 37 -6.37 -21.58 -10.81
N LEU A 38 -7.61 -21.97 -11.13
CA LEU A 38 -8.28 -23.17 -10.63
C LEU A 38 -8.46 -24.16 -11.77
N ASP A 39 -8.32 -25.45 -11.47
CA ASP A 39 -8.69 -26.52 -12.40
C ASP A 39 -10.21 -26.63 -12.47
N ILE A 40 -10.77 -26.63 -13.68
CA ILE A 40 -12.22 -26.75 -13.91
C ILE A 40 -12.79 -28.01 -13.26
N GLN A 41 -12.13 -29.17 -13.44
CA GLN A 41 -12.60 -30.42 -12.88
C GLN A 41 -12.67 -30.39 -11.36
N ALA A 42 -11.68 -29.77 -10.71
CA ALA A 42 -11.69 -29.65 -9.26
C ALA A 42 -12.86 -28.77 -8.77
N VAL A 43 -13.25 -27.76 -9.53
CA VAL A 43 -14.36 -26.84 -9.19
C VAL A 43 -15.72 -27.52 -9.45
N GLU A 44 -15.88 -28.23 -10.58
CA GLU A 44 -17.11 -28.95 -10.93
C GLU A 44 -17.48 -30.06 -9.93
N ILE A 45 -16.49 -30.78 -9.39
CA ILE A 45 -16.69 -31.80 -8.35
C ILE A 45 -17.39 -31.22 -7.10
N TYR A 46 -17.18 -29.90 -6.82
CA TYR A 46 -17.82 -29.19 -5.72
C TYR A 46 -19.19 -28.59 -6.09
N GLY A 47 -19.74 -28.92 -7.26
CA GLY A 47 -21.09 -28.53 -7.67
C GLY A 47 -21.22 -27.10 -8.16
N VAL A 48 -20.11 -26.46 -8.53
CA VAL A 48 -20.12 -25.11 -9.13
C VAL A 48 -20.17 -25.24 -10.65
N GLU A 49 -21.27 -24.86 -11.26
CA GLU A 49 -21.38 -24.80 -12.72
C GLU A 49 -20.58 -23.60 -13.26
N ILE A 50 -19.70 -23.85 -14.23
CA ILE A 50 -18.74 -22.86 -14.73
C ILE A 50 -19.38 -21.61 -15.37
N PRO A 51 -20.47 -21.71 -16.15
CA PRO A 51 -21.14 -20.52 -16.66
C PRO A 51 -21.69 -19.61 -15.55
N GLU A 52 -22.01 -20.18 -14.38
CA GLU A 52 -22.55 -19.46 -13.22
C GLU A 52 -21.44 -18.92 -12.32
N ALA A 53 -20.28 -19.57 -12.25
CA ALA A 53 -19.14 -19.09 -11.45
C ALA A 53 -18.77 -17.63 -11.78
N SER A 54 -18.87 -17.21 -13.05
CA SER A 54 -18.60 -15.82 -13.43
C SER A 54 -19.64 -14.84 -12.89
N LYS A 55 -20.91 -15.26 -12.73
CA LYS A 55 -21.96 -14.43 -12.15
C LYS A 55 -21.85 -14.39 -10.63
N ASP A 56 -21.54 -15.54 -10.03
CA ASP A 56 -21.58 -15.70 -8.59
C ASP A 56 -20.33 -15.23 -7.90
N TRP A 57 -19.19 -15.14 -8.60
CA TRP A 57 -17.90 -14.79 -8.02
C TRP A 57 -17.46 -13.35 -8.29
N VAL A 58 -17.86 -12.74 -9.42
CA VAL A 58 -17.52 -11.34 -9.69
C VAL A 58 -18.17 -10.42 -8.66
N GLY A 59 -17.39 -9.54 -8.08
CA GLY A 59 -17.79 -8.63 -7.00
C GLY A 59 -17.84 -9.30 -5.62
N LYS A 60 -17.47 -10.59 -5.50
CA LYS A 60 -17.51 -11.33 -4.23
C LYS A 60 -16.16 -11.34 -3.54
N LYS A 61 -16.25 -11.57 -2.23
CA LYS A 61 -15.09 -11.66 -1.33
C LYS A 61 -14.26 -12.90 -1.65
N VAL A 62 -12.94 -12.72 -1.64
CA VAL A 62 -11.93 -13.77 -1.72
C VAL A 62 -11.10 -13.73 -0.45
N ILE A 63 -10.92 -14.87 0.19
CA ILE A 63 -10.11 -15.02 1.39
C ILE A 63 -9.00 -16.03 1.10
N MET A 64 -7.77 -15.65 1.40
CA MET A 64 -6.59 -16.50 1.31
C MET A 64 -5.91 -16.53 2.68
N ASP A 65 -5.66 -17.71 3.21
CA ASP A 65 -4.91 -17.89 4.45
C ASP A 65 -3.61 -18.63 4.16
N PHE A 66 -2.48 -17.97 4.41
CA PHE A 66 -1.13 -18.47 4.22
C PHE A 66 -0.53 -19.03 5.53
N GLY A 67 -1.32 -19.81 6.25
CA GLY A 67 -0.90 -20.41 7.53
C GLY A 67 -0.89 -19.37 8.67
N GLY A 68 -2.00 -18.65 8.81
CA GLY A 68 -2.25 -17.64 9.84
C GLY A 68 -2.09 -16.20 9.35
N THR A 69 -1.57 -15.97 8.14
CA THR A 69 -1.57 -14.65 7.50
C THR A 69 -2.74 -14.59 6.52
N VAL A 70 -3.77 -13.84 6.86
CA VAL A 70 -5.00 -13.75 6.07
C VAL A 70 -4.94 -12.56 5.12
N PHE A 71 -5.31 -12.82 3.87
CA PHE A 71 -5.56 -11.78 2.87
C PHE A 71 -7.03 -11.80 2.45
N VAL A 72 -7.64 -10.64 2.42
CA VAL A 72 -9.04 -10.43 2.01
C VAL A 72 -9.08 -9.52 0.78
N GLY A 73 -9.70 -10.00 -0.29
CA GLY A 73 -9.86 -9.25 -1.52
C GLY A 73 -11.26 -9.36 -2.10
N VAL A 74 -11.44 -8.75 -3.26
CA VAL A 74 -12.66 -8.77 -4.06
C VAL A 74 -12.32 -9.26 -5.46
N ALA A 75 -13.00 -10.27 -5.95
CA ALA A 75 -12.87 -10.74 -7.33
C ALA A 75 -13.47 -9.71 -8.28
N THR A 76 -12.67 -9.17 -9.19
CA THR A 76 -13.13 -8.19 -10.17
C THR A 76 -13.27 -8.77 -11.57
N MET A 77 -12.60 -9.89 -11.82
CA MET A 77 -12.70 -10.61 -13.08
C MET A 77 -12.64 -12.12 -12.86
N VAL A 78 -13.51 -12.83 -13.55
CA VAL A 78 -13.52 -14.30 -13.63
C VAL A 78 -13.53 -14.69 -15.10
N GLY A 79 -12.56 -15.47 -15.53
CA GLY A 79 -12.40 -15.89 -16.91
C GLY A 79 -12.19 -17.38 -17.05
N LEU A 80 -12.72 -17.94 -18.14
CA LEU A 80 -12.48 -19.33 -18.54
C LEU A 80 -11.36 -19.37 -19.57
N HIS A 81 -10.33 -20.16 -19.32
CA HIS A 81 -9.25 -20.39 -20.25
C HIS A 81 -9.19 -21.87 -20.66
N ARG A 82 -9.34 -22.16 -21.95
CA ARG A 82 -9.19 -23.49 -22.53
C ARG A 82 -8.15 -23.44 -23.65
N SER A 83 -7.21 -24.35 -23.61
CA SER A 83 -6.14 -24.47 -24.62
C SER A 83 -5.79 -25.94 -24.83
N GLY A 84 -5.58 -26.33 -26.08
CA GLY A 84 -4.96 -27.61 -26.44
C GLY A 84 -5.73 -28.89 -26.09
N GLY A 85 -7.07 -28.85 -26.06
CA GLY A 85 -7.89 -30.04 -25.77
C GLY A 85 -7.92 -30.46 -24.29
N THR A 86 -7.42 -29.63 -23.40
CA THR A 86 -7.56 -29.81 -21.94
C THR A 86 -8.92 -29.35 -21.43
N HIS A 87 -9.32 -29.83 -20.25
CA HIS A 87 -10.55 -29.38 -19.60
C HIS A 87 -10.59 -27.88 -19.35
N GLY A 88 -9.42 -27.26 -19.22
CA GLY A 88 -9.23 -25.83 -19.06
C GLY A 88 -9.10 -25.38 -17.59
N ASN A 89 -8.91 -24.08 -17.41
CA ASN A 89 -8.74 -23.45 -16.12
C ASN A 89 -9.70 -22.27 -15.95
N ILE A 90 -10.12 -22.01 -14.73
CA ILE A 90 -10.79 -20.78 -14.34
C ILE A 90 -9.74 -19.84 -13.76
N LYS A 91 -9.68 -18.62 -14.27
CA LYS A 91 -8.86 -17.54 -13.72
C LYS A 91 -9.75 -16.58 -12.95
N VAL A 92 -9.42 -16.36 -11.68
CA VAL A 92 -10.06 -15.37 -10.81
C VAL A 92 -9.03 -14.30 -10.49
N MET A 93 -9.31 -13.08 -10.90
CA MET A 93 -8.45 -11.93 -10.66
C MET A 93 -9.16 -10.87 -9.86
N GLY A 94 -8.43 -10.14 -9.04
CA GLY A 94 -9.02 -9.10 -8.23
C GLY A 94 -8.00 -8.32 -7.42
N TYR A 95 -8.54 -7.52 -6.54
CA TYR A 95 -7.75 -6.61 -5.71
C TYR A 95 -8.11 -6.75 -4.23
N SER A 96 -7.27 -6.18 -3.37
CA SER A 96 -7.57 -5.99 -1.96
C SER A 96 -8.92 -5.27 -1.76
N SER A 97 -9.51 -5.40 -0.59
CA SER A 97 -10.79 -4.73 -0.26
C SER A 97 -10.73 -3.20 -0.44
N THR A 98 -9.54 -2.62 -0.46
CA THR A 98 -9.34 -1.19 -0.73
C THR A 98 -9.84 -0.76 -2.11
N PHE A 99 -10.01 -1.70 -3.06
CA PHE A 99 -10.57 -1.43 -4.39
C PHE A 99 -12.02 -0.91 -4.33
N LEU A 100 -12.74 -1.18 -3.25
CA LEU A 100 -14.08 -0.62 -3.02
C LEU A 100 -14.07 0.93 -2.91
N LEU A 101 -12.91 1.54 -2.70
CA LEU A 101 -12.72 2.99 -2.70
C LEU A 101 -12.57 3.60 -4.11
N GLU A 102 -12.51 2.78 -5.17
CA GLU A 102 -12.43 3.20 -6.58
C GLU A 102 -13.82 3.31 -7.25
N SER A 103 -14.84 3.73 -6.49
CA SER A 103 -16.23 3.74 -6.98
C SER A 103 -16.42 4.67 -8.18
N ASP A 104 -16.11 5.94 -8.03
CA ASP A 104 -16.18 6.95 -9.09
C ASP A 104 -15.50 8.24 -8.63
N HIS A 105 -15.28 9.14 -9.57
CA HIS A 105 -14.76 10.47 -9.28
C HIS A 105 -15.81 11.30 -8.55
N THR A 106 -15.43 11.82 -7.41
CA THR A 106 -16.31 12.61 -6.55
C THR A 106 -15.70 13.97 -6.20
N CYS A 107 -16.59 14.91 -5.83
CA CYS A 107 -16.19 16.19 -5.28
C CYS A 107 -16.77 16.32 -3.88
N ALA A 108 -15.89 16.56 -2.90
CA ALA A 108 -16.27 16.77 -1.50
C ALA A 108 -15.31 17.75 -0.84
N SER A 109 -15.72 18.33 0.28
CA SER A 109 -14.84 19.20 1.05
C SER A 109 -15.07 19.04 2.55
N TRP A 110 -14.03 19.23 3.30
CA TRP A 110 -14.02 19.15 4.76
C TRP A 110 -13.41 20.40 5.35
N CYS A 111 -14.09 20.95 6.35
CA CYS A 111 -13.62 22.09 7.12
C CYS A 111 -13.41 21.68 8.58
N ASN A 112 -12.30 22.06 9.18
CA ASN A 112 -11.97 21.81 10.58
C ASN A 112 -12.06 20.32 10.99
N LYS A 113 -11.70 19.41 10.08
CA LYS A 113 -11.65 17.96 10.29
C LYS A 113 -10.21 17.49 10.46
N SER A 114 -10.00 16.44 11.23
CA SER A 114 -8.71 15.76 11.27
C SER A 114 -8.52 14.81 10.07
N LEU A 115 -7.28 14.47 9.73
CA LEU A 115 -7.00 13.43 8.74
C LEU A 115 -7.70 12.11 9.09
N SER A 116 -7.69 11.76 10.38
CA SER A 116 -8.37 10.54 10.86
C SER A 116 -9.87 10.56 10.58
N ASP A 117 -10.54 11.70 10.79
CA ASP A 117 -11.98 11.80 10.55
C ASP A 117 -12.30 11.66 9.06
N ILE A 118 -11.50 12.30 8.20
CA ILE A 118 -11.70 12.27 6.74
C ILE A 118 -11.51 10.84 6.22
N VAL A 119 -10.39 10.19 6.55
CA VAL A 119 -10.08 8.85 6.05
C VAL A 119 -11.10 7.83 6.56
N LYS A 120 -11.49 7.88 7.84
CA LYS A 120 -12.52 7.01 8.40
C LYS A 120 -13.87 7.20 7.72
N GLU A 121 -14.31 8.44 7.51
CA GLU A 121 -15.57 8.73 6.82
C GLU A 121 -15.63 8.07 5.43
N LEU A 122 -14.53 8.14 4.68
CA LEU A 122 -14.44 7.55 3.33
C LEU A 122 -14.41 6.03 3.35
N THR A 123 -13.62 5.44 4.27
CA THR A 123 -13.51 3.98 4.39
C THR A 123 -14.78 3.35 4.91
N ASP A 124 -15.45 3.98 5.89
CA ASP A 124 -16.72 3.51 6.45
C ASP A 124 -17.84 3.51 5.39
N LYS A 125 -17.93 4.60 4.60
CA LYS A 125 -18.89 4.70 3.48
C LYS A 125 -18.69 3.62 2.42
N ALA A 126 -17.43 3.22 2.18
CA ALA A 126 -17.10 2.19 1.22
C ALA A 126 -17.16 0.76 1.81
N GLY A 127 -17.37 0.61 3.11
CA GLY A 127 -17.35 -0.68 3.79
C GLY A 127 -15.95 -1.31 3.89
N VAL A 128 -14.91 -0.49 3.85
CA VAL A 128 -13.51 -0.92 3.95
C VAL A 128 -13.05 -0.81 5.39
N GLN A 129 -12.56 -1.91 5.95
CA GLN A 129 -11.95 -1.89 7.28
C GLN A 129 -10.63 -1.11 7.23
N ALA A 130 -10.42 -0.20 8.20
CA ALA A 130 -9.24 0.66 8.22
C ALA A 130 -8.67 0.85 9.63
N LEU A 131 -7.34 0.85 9.71
CA LEU A 131 -6.56 1.25 10.88
C LEU A 131 -5.99 2.64 10.61
N VAL A 132 -6.61 3.66 11.19
CA VAL A 132 -6.28 5.05 10.91
C VAL A 132 -5.63 5.69 12.13
N ASN A 133 -4.31 5.88 12.04
CA ASN A 133 -3.50 6.49 13.10
C ASN A 133 -2.39 7.37 12.52
N PRO A 134 -2.74 8.49 11.84
CA PRO A 134 -1.75 9.41 11.29
C PRO A 134 -0.94 10.08 12.40
N GLU A 135 0.28 10.51 12.07
CA GLU A 135 1.09 11.35 12.98
C GLU A 135 0.53 12.76 13.06
N THR A 136 -0.02 13.28 11.97
CA THR A 136 -0.70 14.57 11.91
C THR A 136 -2.03 14.51 12.65
N LYS A 137 -2.07 15.08 13.86
CA LYS A 137 -3.26 15.08 14.74
C LYS A 137 -4.07 16.36 14.69
N SER A 138 -3.50 17.44 14.15
CA SER A 138 -4.18 18.75 14.07
C SER A 138 -5.39 18.69 13.15
N LYS A 139 -6.37 19.52 13.43
CA LYS A 139 -7.48 19.75 12.52
C LYS A 139 -7.01 20.55 11.32
N LEU A 140 -7.40 20.11 10.14
CA LEU A 140 -7.16 20.80 8.89
C LEU A 140 -8.23 21.87 8.70
N GLU A 141 -7.82 23.09 8.38
CA GLU A 141 -8.77 24.18 8.14
C GLU A 141 -9.71 23.87 6.98
N TYR A 142 -9.14 23.33 5.89
CA TYR A 142 -9.86 22.97 4.68
C TYR A 142 -9.10 21.89 3.90
N GLU A 143 -9.81 20.86 3.47
CA GLU A 143 -9.38 19.87 2.51
C GLU A 143 -10.46 19.64 1.46
N CYS A 144 -10.04 19.40 0.23
CA CYS A 144 -10.93 19.23 -0.90
C CYS A 144 -10.55 17.99 -1.72
N GLN A 145 -11.54 17.17 -1.99
CA GLN A 145 -11.51 16.13 -3.01
C GLN A 145 -12.14 16.71 -4.27
N TYR A 146 -11.43 16.69 -5.40
CA TYR A 146 -11.92 17.24 -6.64
C TYR A 146 -11.66 16.28 -7.80
N GLU A 147 -12.74 15.75 -8.38
CA GLU A 147 -12.71 14.84 -9.52
C GLU A 147 -11.71 13.67 -9.36
N GLU A 148 -11.65 13.10 -8.17
CA GLU A 148 -10.80 11.95 -7.87
C GLU A 148 -11.58 10.87 -7.10
N THR A 149 -11.15 9.60 -7.20
CA THR A 149 -11.75 8.52 -6.44
C THR A 149 -11.39 8.65 -4.96
N ASN A 150 -12.14 7.99 -4.07
CA ASN A 150 -11.83 8.01 -2.65
C ASN A 150 -10.42 7.45 -2.37
N PHE A 151 -9.99 6.41 -3.09
CA PHE A 151 -8.65 5.87 -2.94
C PHE A 151 -7.58 6.88 -3.37
N ARG A 152 -7.75 7.51 -4.53
CA ARG A 152 -6.82 8.52 -5.03
C ARG A 152 -6.69 9.71 -4.09
N PHE A 153 -7.82 10.13 -3.51
CA PHE A 153 -7.82 11.19 -2.50
C PHE A 153 -7.05 10.79 -1.24
N ILE A 154 -7.33 9.61 -0.68
CA ILE A 154 -6.58 9.08 0.48
C ILE A 154 -5.09 8.95 0.15
N GLN A 155 -4.74 8.47 -1.04
CA GLN A 155 -3.36 8.37 -1.53
C GLN A 155 -2.68 9.75 -1.62
N ARG A 156 -3.41 10.76 -2.09
CA ARG A 156 -2.92 12.15 -2.12
C ARG A 156 -2.71 12.71 -0.72
N LEU A 157 -3.65 12.49 0.20
CA LEU A 157 -3.49 12.88 1.61
C LEU A 157 -2.28 12.18 2.25
N ALA A 158 -2.08 10.89 1.99
CA ALA A 158 -0.92 10.16 2.50
C ALA A 158 0.39 10.80 2.05
N ARG A 159 0.51 11.17 0.77
CA ARG A 159 1.69 11.87 0.24
C ARG A 159 1.85 13.27 0.81
N GLN A 160 0.74 14.04 0.85
CA GLN A 160 0.73 15.44 1.30
C GLN A 160 1.16 15.57 2.77
N TYR A 161 0.69 14.65 3.61
CA TYR A 161 0.97 14.65 5.05
C TYR A 161 2.03 13.64 5.45
N GLN A 162 2.65 12.96 4.46
CA GLN A 162 3.74 11.99 4.65
C GLN A 162 3.36 10.82 5.56
N GLU A 163 2.13 10.38 5.43
CA GLU A 163 1.60 9.25 6.18
C GLU A 163 1.77 7.94 5.38
N TRP A 164 1.96 6.85 6.06
CA TRP A 164 1.96 5.55 5.43
C TRP A 164 0.55 5.18 4.95
N LEU A 165 0.49 4.58 3.76
CA LEU A 165 -0.72 4.01 3.20
C LEU A 165 -0.40 2.64 2.61
N TYR A 166 -0.97 1.58 3.19
CA TYR A 166 -0.83 0.23 2.67
C TYR A 166 -2.01 -0.64 3.13
N TYR A 167 -2.08 -1.85 2.61
CA TYR A 167 -3.05 -2.85 3.01
C TYR A 167 -2.32 -3.99 3.74
N ASP A 168 -2.73 -4.32 4.97
CA ASP A 168 -2.06 -5.35 5.79
C ASP A 168 -2.53 -6.78 5.50
N GLY A 169 -3.45 -6.94 4.54
CA GLY A 169 -4.15 -8.16 4.19
C GLY A 169 -5.62 -8.16 4.61
N GLN A 170 -6.01 -7.36 5.58
CA GLN A 170 -7.39 -7.26 6.06
C GLN A 170 -7.88 -5.80 6.17
N ASN A 171 -6.98 -4.89 6.54
CA ASN A 171 -7.30 -3.49 6.78
C ASN A 171 -6.48 -2.57 5.87
N LEU A 172 -7.08 -1.46 5.46
CA LEU A 172 -6.32 -0.32 4.98
C LEU A 172 -5.64 0.35 6.18
N VAL A 173 -4.34 0.46 6.14
CA VAL A 173 -3.55 1.16 7.17
C VAL A 173 -3.19 2.54 6.67
N PHE A 174 -3.61 3.57 7.41
CA PHE A 174 -3.26 4.97 7.14
C PHE A 174 -2.58 5.56 8.36
N GLY A 175 -1.34 5.97 8.21
CA GLY A 175 -0.50 6.49 9.28
C GLY A 175 0.56 5.49 9.75
N LYS A 176 1.11 5.73 10.92
CA LYS A 176 2.25 4.98 11.43
C LYS A 176 2.00 3.47 11.50
N PRO A 177 2.83 2.65 10.84
CA PRO A 177 2.72 1.20 10.95
C PRO A 177 2.90 0.75 12.40
N GLN A 178 2.13 -0.25 12.82
CA GLN A 178 2.42 -0.92 14.07
C GLN A 178 3.72 -1.72 13.92
N ALA A 179 4.62 -1.57 14.88
CA ALA A 179 5.86 -2.35 14.88
C ALA A 179 5.50 -3.84 14.97
N GLY A 180 5.78 -4.56 13.88
CA GLY A 180 5.65 -6.01 13.85
C GLY A 180 6.78 -6.69 14.65
N SER A 181 6.63 -7.98 14.92
CA SER A 181 7.71 -8.80 15.47
C SER A 181 8.84 -8.93 14.44
N THR A 182 10.09 -8.83 14.90
CA THR A 182 11.25 -9.08 14.05
C THR A 182 11.27 -10.55 13.65
N THR A 183 11.22 -10.84 12.36
CA THR A 183 11.40 -12.19 11.83
C THR A 183 12.87 -12.41 11.49
N LYS A 184 13.47 -13.45 12.08
CA LYS A 184 14.84 -13.85 11.76
C LYS A 184 14.80 -14.88 10.63
N LEU A 185 15.49 -14.60 9.53
CA LEU A 185 15.65 -15.51 8.41
C LEU A 185 17.12 -15.90 8.27
N THR A 186 17.37 -17.16 7.96
CA THR A 186 18.74 -17.71 7.77
C THR A 186 18.91 -18.00 6.28
N TYR A 187 19.96 -17.43 5.68
CA TYR A 187 20.30 -17.72 4.28
C TYR A 187 20.75 -19.19 4.15
N GLY A 188 20.17 -19.87 3.17
CA GLY A 188 20.36 -21.31 2.94
C GLY A 188 19.36 -22.20 3.66
N GLU A 189 18.50 -21.65 4.52
CA GLU A 189 17.41 -22.36 5.23
C GLU A 189 16.06 -21.81 4.79
N GLU A 190 15.61 -20.71 5.41
CA GLU A 190 14.33 -20.06 5.06
C GLU A 190 14.45 -19.07 3.90
N LEU A 191 15.67 -18.61 3.59
CA LEU A 191 15.95 -17.64 2.55
C LEU A 191 16.87 -18.24 1.50
N SER A 192 16.36 -18.50 0.30
CA SER A 192 17.12 -19.12 -0.80
C SER A 192 17.85 -18.11 -1.69
N VAL A 193 17.31 -16.90 -1.81
CA VAL A 193 17.91 -15.80 -2.58
C VAL A 193 17.93 -14.54 -1.74
N LEU A 194 19.05 -13.84 -1.75
CA LEU A 194 19.21 -12.54 -1.10
C LEU A 194 19.95 -11.60 -2.05
N ASP A 195 19.26 -10.59 -2.54
CA ASP A 195 19.84 -9.49 -3.29
C ASP A 195 19.87 -8.23 -2.42
N VAL A 196 21.07 -7.70 -2.19
CA VAL A 196 21.26 -6.45 -1.45
C VAL A 196 22.07 -5.51 -2.32
N CYS A 197 21.47 -4.37 -2.67
CA CYS A 197 22.16 -3.34 -3.43
C CYS A 197 22.23 -2.04 -2.63
N SER A 198 23.25 -1.25 -2.89
CA SER A 198 23.42 0.10 -2.38
C SER A 198 23.46 1.05 -3.56
N GLN A 199 22.62 2.08 -3.57
CA GLN A 199 22.56 3.06 -4.65
C GLN A 199 22.55 4.47 -4.10
N THR A 200 23.12 5.39 -4.87
CA THR A 200 23.05 6.82 -4.59
C THR A 200 21.71 7.37 -5.06
N LEU A 201 21.21 8.33 -4.33
CA LEU A 201 19.91 8.95 -4.57
C LEU A 201 20.02 10.46 -4.45
N ALA A 202 19.36 11.21 -5.35
CA ALA A 202 19.42 12.67 -5.37
C ALA A 202 19.03 13.28 -4.01
N ARG A 203 19.94 14.11 -3.48
CA ARG A 203 19.85 14.79 -2.17
C ARG A 203 20.86 15.93 -2.13
N PRO A 204 20.79 16.86 -1.22
CA PRO A 204 19.78 17.15 -0.21
C PRO A 204 18.53 17.83 -0.78
N ILE A 205 17.50 18.03 0.08
CA ILE A 205 16.30 18.77 -0.27
C ILE A 205 16.26 20.05 0.55
N LYS A 206 16.03 21.18 -0.12
CA LYS A 206 15.66 22.46 0.50
C LYS A 206 14.21 22.76 0.17
N GLY A 207 13.50 23.38 1.09
CA GLY A 207 12.13 23.76 0.81
C GLY A 207 11.65 24.95 1.61
N SER A 208 10.51 25.46 1.18
CA SER A 208 9.88 26.60 1.82
C SER A 208 8.37 26.37 1.98
N SER A 209 7.82 27.00 2.98
CA SER A 209 6.37 27.13 3.17
C SER A 209 6.05 28.60 3.41
N TYR A 210 4.99 29.10 2.78
CA TYR A 210 4.52 30.47 2.94
C TYR A 210 3.23 30.49 3.76
N HIS A 211 3.26 31.22 4.87
CA HIS A 211 2.11 31.43 5.75
C HIS A 211 1.46 32.78 5.44
N SER A 212 0.36 32.77 4.70
CA SER A 212 -0.30 33.98 4.18
C SER A 212 -0.91 34.89 5.26
N VAL A 213 -1.30 34.34 6.41
CA VAL A 213 -1.90 35.15 7.49
C VAL A 213 -0.87 36.06 8.15
N ASN A 214 0.36 35.58 8.31
CA ASN A 214 1.44 36.30 8.97
C ASN A 214 2.44 36.91 7.98
N ASP A 215 2.21 36.74 6.68
CA ASP A 215 3.15 37.15 5.60
C ASP A 215 4.59 36.65 5.86
N GLN A 216 4.73 35.39 6.24
CA GLN A 216 6.02 34.80 6.59
C GLN A 216 6.35 33.60 5.69
N THR A 217 7.60 33.57 5.23
CA THR A 217 8.17 32.40 4.55
C THR A 217 9.10 31.64 5.49
N TYR A 218 8.79 30.39 5.74
CA TYR A 218 9.67 29.49 6.47
C TYR A 218 10.54 28.72 5.47
N ASN A 219 11.83 28.60 5.78
CA ASN A 219 12.78 27.82 4.99
C ASN A 219 13.34 26.68 5.83
N GLY A 220 13.44 25.51 5.24
CA GLY A 220 14.00 24.31 5.86
C GLY A 220 14.81 23.48 4.87
N GLN A 221 15.55 22.53 5.37
CA GLN A 221 16.31 21.57 4.55
C GLN A 221 16.34 20.20 5.23
N SER A 222 16.55 19.16 4.42
CA SER A 222 16.79 17.82 4.95
C SER A 222 18.09 17.81 5.77
N PRO A 223 18.17 16.99 6.83
CA PRO A 223 19.39 16.85 7.62
C PRO A 223 20.54 16.27 6.78
N ASP A 224 21.76 16.63 7.11
CA ASP A 224 22.97 16.09 6.51
C ASP A 224 23.40 14.74 7.14
N THR A 225 22.61 14.22 8.07
CA THR A 225 22.86 12.95 8.75
C THR A 225 21.62 12.07 8.70
N ALA A 226 21.79 10.80 8.35
CA ALA A 226 20.71 9.81 8.42
C ALA A 226 20.65 9.21 9.83
N THR A 227 19.45 9.11 10.39
CA THR A 227 19.22 8.45 11.68
C THR A 227 18.61 7.06 11.46
N GLY A 228 18.99 6.08 12.28
CA GLY A 228 18.44 4.73 12.22
C GLY A 228 18.95 3.85 11.07
N GLN A 229 19.99 4.28 10.35
CA GLN A 229 20.60 3.52 9.28
C GLN A 229 21.68 2.56 9.82
N ASN A 230 21.84 1.43 9.13
CA ASN A 230 23.01 0.57 9.33
C ASN A 230 24.25 1.16 8.59
N THR A 231 25.40 0.53 8.75
CA THR A 231 26.67 0.99 8.13
C THR A 231 26.58 1.12 6.59
N LEU A 232 25.90 0.19 5.94
CA LEU A 232 25.73 0.21 4.47
C LEU A 232 24.83 1.37 4.04
N GLY A 233 23.72 1.58 4.72
CA GLY A 233 22.82 2.70 4.50
C GLY A 233 23.47 4.06 4.72
N GLN A 234 24.29 4.18 5.78
CA GLN A 234 25.06 5.40 6.03
C GLN A 234 26.08 5.68 4.93
N ALA A 235 26.81 4.68 4.45
CA ALA A 235 27.76 4.84 3.36
C ALA A 235 27.08 5.27 2.04
N ALA A 236 25.89 4.71 1.75
CA ALA A 236 25.09 5.12 0.59
C ALA A 236 24.59 6.58 0.72
N PHE A 237 24.21 6.97 1.92
CA PHE A 237 23.79 8.34 2.22
C PHE A 237 24.93 9.35 2.01
N ASP A 238 26.10 9.09 2.59
CA ASP A 238 27.28 9.93 2.49
C ASP A 238 27.74 10.05 1.01
N SER A 239 27.71 8.94 0.27
CA SER A 239 28.00 8.93 -1.16
C SER A 239 27.00 9.75 -1.97
N SER A 240 25.73 9.75 -1.57
CA SER A 240 24.69 10.55 -2.21
C SER A 240 24.89 12.05 -1.98
N LEU A 241 25.26 12.45 -0.75
CA LEU A 241 25.60 13.85 -0.44
C LEU A 241 26.83 14.33 -1.22
N ALA A 242 27.83 13.47 -1.35
CA ALA A 242 29.06 13.80 -2.09
C ALA A 242 28.79 13.94 -3.60
N LEU A 243 27.89 13.11 -4.16
CA LEU A 243 27.56 13.12 -5.58
C LEU A 243 26.61 14.28 -5.95
N PHE A 244 25.59 14.51 -5.15
CA PHE A 244 24.55 15.50 -5.41
C PHE A 244 24.71 16.72 -4.48
N THR A 245 25.63 17.60 -4.83
CA THR A 245 25.98 18.77 -4.01
C THR A 245 24.94 19.90 -4.09
N THR A 246 24.13 19.93 -5.15
CA THR A 246 23.07 20.95 -5.31
C THR A 246 21.76 20.41 -4.77
N PRO A 247 21.18 21.06 -3.74
CA PRO A 247 19.91 20.62 -3.17
C PRO A 247 18.76 20.77 -4.17
N ALA A 248 17.88 19.75 -4.23
CA ALA A 248 16.59 19.92 -4.87
C ALA A 248 15.73 20.89 -4.06
N VAL A 249 14.98 21.77 -4.76
CA VAL A 249 14.09 22.74 -4.12
C VAL A 249 12.66 22.24 -4.21
N GLN A 250 12.01 22.09 -3.06
CA GLN A 250 10.61 21.66 -2.96
C GLN A 250 9.81 22.69 -2.17
N ARG A 251 8.56 22.87 -2.56
CA ARG A 251 7.57 23.56 -1.73
C ARG A 251 6.92 22.54 -0.83
N ALA A 252 6.79 22.82 0.48
CA ALA A 252 6.01 22.00 1.37
C ALA A 252 4.53 22.05 0.94
N GLU A 253 3.94 20.87 0.69
CA GLU A 253 2.53 20.76 0.29
C GLU A 253 1.56 21.03 1.45
N PRO A 254 1.80 20.53 2.68
CA PRO A 254 0.93 20.84 3.80
C PRO A 254 1.11 22.31 4.22
N ARG A 255 0.04 22.88 4.74
CA ARG A 255 0.09 24.22 5.32
C ARG A 255 0.89 24.20 6.62
N ILE A 256 2.12 24.62 6.55
CA ILE A 256 3.04 24.70 7.69
C ILE A 256 2.92 26.08 8.33
N THR A 257 2.66 26.11 9.62
CA THR A 257 2.39 27.35 10.38
C THR A 257 3.59 27.85 11.16
N ASN A 258 4.64 27.05 11.29
CA ASN A 258 5.87 27.43 11.98
C ASN A 258 7.09 26.64 11.47
N LYS A 259 8.27 27.13 11.81
CA LYS A 259 9.54 26.53 11.39
C LYS A 259 9.74 25.11 11.94
N GLY A 260 9.28 24.81 13.14
CA GLY A 260 9.41 23.48 13.76
C GLY A 260 8.66 22.41 13.00
N GLU A 261 7.45 22.70 12.50
CA GLU A 261 6.69 21.81 11.62
C GLU A 261 7.42 21.57 10.30
N LEU A 262 8.03 22.62 9.73
CA LEU A 262 8.81 22.48 8.49
C LEU A 262 10.06 21.64 8.69
N ASP A 263 10.77 21.85 9.78
CA ASP A 263 11.97 21.08 10.13
C ASP A 263 11.65 19.60 10.43
N ALA A 264 10.43 19.30 10.93
CA ALA A 264 9.95 17.93 11.09
C ALA A 264 9.50 17.30 9.76
N TYR A 265 8.96 18.09 8.83
CA TYR A 265 8.48 17.64 7.54
C TYR A 265 9.59 17.05 6.65
N PHE A 266 10.74 17.71 6.55
CA PHE A 266 11.80 17.29 5.62
C PHE A 266 12.47 15.94 5.95
N PRO A 267 12.76 15.57 7.21
CA PRO A 267 13.27 14.25 7.53
C PRO A 267 12.32 13.11 7.16
N VAL A 268 11.01 13.32 7.36
CA VAL A 268 9.98 12.31 7.06
C VAL A 268 9.80 12.16 5.56
N SER A 269 9.72 13.26 4.80
CA SER A 269 9.68 13.27 3.34
C SER A 269 10.79 12.42 2.72
N TYR A 270 11.94 12.43 3.34
CA TYR A 270 13.09 11.66 2.92
C TYR A 270 12.94 10.15 3.13
N THR A 271 12.46 9.73 4.28
CA THR A 271 12.33 8.31 4.62
C THR A 271 11.12 7.66 3.92
N HIS A 272 10.02 8.38 3.78
CA HIS A 272 8.78 7.86 3.20
C HIS A 272 8.77 7.79 1.69
N LEU A 273 9.25 8.81 0.98
CA LEU A 273 9.26 8.82 -0.49
C LEU A 273 10.06 7.65 -1.10
N ARG A 274 10.87 6.96 -0.31
CA ARG A 274 11.73 5.87 -0.78
C ARG A 274 11.35 4.47 -0.30
N ALA A 275 10.58 4.37 0.74
CA ALA A 275 9.94 3.09 1.09
C ALA A 275 8.95 2.63 -0.01
N HIS A 276 8.52 3.56 -0.88
CA HIS A 276 7.62 3.30 -2.00
C HIS A 276 8.29 2.71 -3.25
N GLU A 277 9.62 2.69 -3.31
CA GLU A 277 10.35 2.19 -4.47
C GLU A 277 10.79 0.71 -4.35
N THR A 278 10.52 0.06 -3.22
CA THR A 278 10.84 -1.37 -3.03
C THR A 278 9.61 -2.23 -3.30
N ASP A 279 9.47 -2.70 -4.52
CA ASP A 279 8.52 -3.76 -4.87
C ASP A 279 9.01 -5.09 -4.27
N SER A 280 8.25 -5.63 -3.32
CA SER A 280 8.49 -6.98 -2.80
C SER A 280 7.64 -7.97 -3.60
N TYR A 281 8.28 -8.79 -4.43
CA TYR A 281 7.64 -9.90 -5.12
C TYR A 281 7.75 -11.17 -4.26
N LEU A 282 6.61 -11.71 -3.82
CA LEU A 282 6.49 -13.07 -3.31
C LEU A 282 6.03 -13.97 -4.45
N VAL A 283 6.91 -14.85 -4.92
CA VAL A 283 6.62 -15.89 -5.91
C VAL A 283 6.29 -17.19 -5.19
#